data_e48fc7e784792730c65a265cdb1c7237
#
_entry.id   e48fc7e784792730c65a265cdb1c7237
#
_cell.length_a   1.000
_cell.length_b   1.000
_cell.length_c   1.000
_cell.angle_alpha   90.00
_cell.angle_beta   90.00
_cell.angle_gamma   90.00
#
_symmetry.space_group_name_H-M   'P 1'
#
loop_
_entity.id
_entity.type
_entity.pdbx_description
1 polymer ?
#
loop_
_entity_poly.entity_id
_entity_poly.type
_entity_poly.pdbx_seq_one_letter_code
_entity_poly.pdbx_strand_id
1 'polypeptide(L)'
;FQRTLKIAFLIGARLWNAAANPGNFQGALKWYSLRLAGLSFYGGVLGAGAALIIAARQWGLSPWAGLDAMTVPGGVAFCLARVGCFLNGCCAGRATSGPLGVVFPSKAGYQQALSEWLPFLSASRAVHPTQLYELTGAALGLPLVFWLVKSLRLRQGASFLLYAAWFSAVRLAVLPLRALTYPDIIKTVVYPLLYVIVILLGIAIVLRRER
;
A
#
# COMPACT_ATOMS: atom_id res chain seq x y z
N PHE A 1 13.37 -11.94 16.11
CA PHE A 1 12.68 -12.01 14.83
C PHE A 1 11.81 -10.78 14.56
N GLN A 2 10.75 -10.52 15.37
CA GLN A 2 9.86 -9.38 15.14
C GLN A 2 10.57 -8.02 15.17
N ARG A 3 11.56 -7.84 16.06
CA ARG A 3 12.37 -6.60 16.12
C ARG A 3 13.17 -6.40 14.84
N THR A 4 13.77 -7.44 14.32
CA THR A 4 14.56 -7.42 13.06
C THR A 4 13.68 -7.01 11.87
N LEU A 5 12.46 -7.56 11.76
CA LEU A 5 11.53 -7.20 10.68
C LEU A 5 11.09 -5.73 10.75
N LYS A 6 10.81 -5.21 11.94
CA LYS A 6 10.46 -3.79 12.13
C LYS A 6 11.60 -2.87 11.73
N ILE A 7 12.83 -3.19 12.15
CA ILE A 7 14.02 -2.42 11.80
C ILE A 7 14.26 -2.47 10.30
N ALA A 8 14.18 -3.64 9.68
CA ALA A 8 14.36 -3.82 8.23
C ALA A 8 13.27 -3.07 7.44
N PHE A 9 12.01 -3.05 7.92
CA PHE A 9 10.95 -2.24 7.35
C PHE A 9 11.30 -0.75 7.36
N LEU A 10 11.73 -0.22 8.52
CA LEU A 10 12.06 1.20 8.65
C LEU A 10 13.26 1.60 7.79
N ILE A 11 14.30 0.78 7.77
CA ILE A 11 15.49 1.00 6.94
C ILE A 11 15.11 0.96 5.45
N GLY A 12 14.39 -0.07 5.00
CA GLY A 12 13.96 -0.20 3.62
C GLY A 12 13.05 0.95 3.19
N ALA A 13 12.10 1.36 4.05
CA ALA A 13 11.21 2.49 3.80
C ALA A 13 11.97 3.80 3.61
N ARG A 14 13.02 4.02 4.40
CA ARG A 14 13.86 5.22 4.33
C ARG A 14 14.74 5.21 3.10
N LEU A 15 15.46 4.11 2.86
CA LEU A 15 16.37 3.97 1.72
C LEU A 15 15.63 4.10 0.39
N TRP A 16 14.47 3.46 0.26
CA TRP A 16 13.65 3.57 -0.94
C TRP A 16 13.20 5.01 -1.20
N ASN A 17 12.71 5.70 -0.16
CA ASN A 17 12.27 7.07 -0.34
C ASN A 17 13.44 8.01 -0.65
N ALA A 18 14.62 7.78 -0.07
CA ALA A 18 15.83 8.55 -0.38
C ALA A 18 16.26 8.36 -1.84
N ALA A 19 16.16 7.14 -2.36
CA ALA A 19 16.50 6.84 -3.75
C ALA A 19 15.45 7.38 -4.74
N ALA A 20 14.16 7.22 -4.42
CA ALA A 20 13.07 7.64 -5.31
C ALA A 20 12.78 9.14 -5.29
N ASN A 21 13.06 9.82 -4.17
CA ASN A 21 12.75 11.24 -3.97
C ASN A 21 13.89 11.96 -3.24
N PRO A 22 15.06 12.11 -3.87
CA PRO A 22 16.23 12.71 -3.22
C PRO A 22 15.99 14.16 -2.75
N GLY A 23 15.09 14.88 -3.42
CA GLY A 23 14.69 16.24 -3.04
C GLY A 23 14.02 16.35 -1.67
N ASN A 24 13.36 15.27 -1.19
CA ASN A 24 12.73 15.25 0.13
C ASN A 24 13.74 15.27 1.29
N PHE A 25 15.00 14.98 1.02
CA PHE A 25 16.08 14.87 2.01
C PHE A 25 17.03 16.06 2.01
N GLN A 26 16.62 17.15 1.38
CA GLN A 26 17.33 18.43 1.42
C GLN A 26 16.84 19.23 2.64
N GLY A 27 17.76 19.80 3.42
CA GLY A 27 17.45 20.61 4.60
C GLY A 27 17.29 19.82 5.90
N ALA A 28 16.19 20.06 6.63
CA ALA A 28 15.96 19.49 7.97
C ALA A 28 15.68 17.97 8.00
N LEU A 29 15.22 17.38 6.91
CA LEU A 29 14.96 15.96 6.81
C LEU A 29 16.15 15.26 6.11
N LYS A 30 17.12 14.84 6.89
CA LYS A 30 18.23 14.05 6.37
C LYS A 30 17.86 12.56 6.28
N TRP A 31 18.43 11.82 5.33
CA TRP A 31 18.13 10.40 5.11
C TRP A 31 18.35 9.53 6.37
N TYR A 32 19.28 9.92 7.25
CA TYR A 32 19.59 9.24 8.52
C TYR A 32 18.80 9.79 9.72
N SER A 33 17.87 10.73 9.52
CA SER A 33 17.09 11.29 10.63
C SER A 33 16.09 10.26 11.17
N LEU A 34 15.88 10.23 12.48
CA LEU A 34 14.90 9.33 13.13
C LEU A 34 13.44 9.81 13.01
N ARG A 35 13.19 10.88 12.24
CA ARG A 35 11.81 11.36 12.02
C ARG A 35 11.01 10.34 11.20
N LEU A 36 9.77 10.11 11.59
CA LEU A 36 8.86 9.20 10.88
C LEU A 36 8.38 9.77 9.53
N ALA A 37 8.57 11.06 9.27
CA ALA A 37 8.31 11.66 7.97
C ALA A 37 9.29 11.11 6.90
N GLY A 38 8.82 11.01 5.66
CA GLY A 38 9.65 10.55 4.54
C GLY A 38 9.94 9.04 4.57
N LEU A 39 8.98 8.22 4.98
CA LEU A 39 9.01 6.77 4.87
C LEU A 39 8.18 6.30 3.67
N SER A 40 8.72 5.39 2.86
CA SER A 40 8.00 4.75 1.76
C SER A 40 7.48 3.39 2.19
N PHE A 41 6.19 3.16 2.06
CA PHE A 41 5.60 1.85 2.36
C PHE A 41 6.19 0.73 1.50
N TYR A 42 6.42 0.98 0.21
CA TYR A 42 7.01 -0.01 -0.70
C TYR A 42 8.41 -0.43 -0.28
N GLY A 43 9.26 0.54 0.05
CA GLY A 43 10.60 0.24 0.55
C GLY A 43 10.57 -0.53 1.86
N GLY A 44 9.61 -0.22 2.74
CA GLY A 44 9.40 -0.95 3.99
C GLY A 44 9.01 -2.41 3.76
N VAL A 45 8.08 -2.66 2.86
CA VAL A 45 7.66 -4.04 2.50
C VAL A 45 8.81 -4.83 1.88
N LEU A 46 9.58 -4.21 0.98
CA LEU A 46 10.75 -4.86 0.37
C LEU A 46 11.83 -5.17 1.41
N GLY A 47 12.13 -4.23 2.31
CA GLY A 47 13.11 -4.45 3.38
C GLY A 47 12.68 -5.54 4.36
N ALA A 48 11.43 -5.54 4.80
CA ALA A 48 10.90 -6.58 5.67
C ALA A 48 10.85 -7.95 4.97
N GLY A 49 10.47 -7.98 3.70
CA GLY A 49 10.46 -9.21 2.89
C GLY A 49 11.85 -9.81 2.71
N ALA A 50 12.84 -8.99 2.40
CA ALA A 50 14.23 -9.43 2.30
C ALA A 50 14.75 -9.99 3.64
N ALA A 51 14.51 -9.27 4.75
CA ALA A 51 14.87 -9.73 6.08
C ALA A 51 14.16 -11.04 6.47
N LEU A 52 12.91 -11.21 6.09
CA LEU A 52 12.17 -12.46 6.30
C LEU A 52 12.80 -13.62 5.55
N ILE A 53 13.15 -13.43 4.27
CA ILE A 53 13.78 -14.49 3.45
C ILE A 53 15.14 -14.87 4.02
N ILE A 54 15.96 -13.89 4.41
CA ILE A 54 17.28 -14.13 5.01
C ILE A 54 17.13 -14.90 6.33
N ALA A 55 16.26 -14.43 7.21
CA ALA A 55 16.01 -15.07 8.50
C ALA A 55 15.45 -16.49 8.34
N ALA A 56 14.52 -16.70 7.42
CA ALA A 56 13.98 -18.02 7.14
C ALA A 56 15.07 -18.99 6.68
N ARG A 57 15.98 -18.55 5.81
CA ARG A 57 17.13 -19.37 5.37
C ARG A 57 18.10 -19.69 6.52
N GLN A 58 18.39 -18.72 7.38
CA GLN A 58 19.32 -18.90 8.50
C GLN A 58 18.78 -19.85 9.58
N TRP A 59 17.47 -19.85 9.79
CA TRP A 59 16.82 -20.65 10.84
C TRP A 59 16.12 -21.91 10.32
N GLY A 60 16.27 -22.26 9.06
CA GLY A 60 15.63 -23.43 8.45
C GLY A 60 14.09 -23.35 8.42
N LEU A 61 13.52 -22.14 8.48
CA LEU A 61 12.10 -21.92 8.44
C LEU A 61 11.59 -21.79 7.00
N SER A 62 10.33 -22.18 6.77
CA SER A 62 9.69 -21.93 5.49
C SER A 62 9.45 -20.42 5.25
N PRO A 63 10.04 -19.81 4.21
CA PRO A 63 9.75 -18.42 3.86
C PRO A 63 8.27 -18.18 3.61
N TRP A 64 7.57 -19.18 3.08
CA TRP A 64 6.14 -19.13 2.77
C TRP A 64 5.26 -19.02 4.00
N ALA A 65 5.59 -19.77 5.06
CA ALA A 65 4.90 -19.64 6.34
C ALA A 65 5.12 -18.25 6.96
N GLY A 66 6.32 -17.71 6.80
CA GLY A 66 6.63 -16.35 7.25
C GLY A 66 5.85 -15.28 6.50
N LEU A 67 5.68 -15.41 5.18
CA LEU A 67 4.86 -14.52 4.38
C LEU A 67 3.39 -14.58 4.81
N ASP A 68 2.83 -15.78 5.01
CA ASP A 68 1.46 -15.94 5.49
C ASP A 68 1.25 -15.29 6.87
N ALA A 69 2.21 -15.43 7.77
CA ALA A 69 2.18 -14.78 9.08
C ALA A 69 2.17 -13.24 9.00
N MET A 70 2.70 -12.66 7.92
CA MET A 70 2.70 -11.21 7.69
C MET A 70 1.40 -10.69 7.06
N THR A 71 0.54 -11.55 6.53
CA THR A 71 -0.67 -11.15 5.79
C THR A 71 -1.63 -10.35 6.69
N VAL A 72 -1.98 -10.86 7.86
CA VAL A 72 -2.90 -10.17 8.79
C VAL A 72 -2.29 -8.88 9.34
N PRO A 73 -1.08 -8.90 9.94
CA PRO A 73 -0.47 -7.67 10.44
C PRO A 73 -0.31 -6.60 9.36
N GLY A 74 0.08 -6.99 8.14
CA GLY A 74 0.24 -6.09 7.00
C GLY A 74 -1.09 -5.48 6.55
N GLY A 75 -2.13 -6.30 6.44
CA GLY A 75 -3.47 -5.85 6.08
C GLY A 75 -4.06 -4.89 7.12
N VAL A 76 -3.94 -5.22 8.41
CA VAL A 76 -4.41 -4.36 9.51
C VAL A 76 -3.63 -3.04 9.54
N ALA A 77 -2.30 -3.09 9.43
CA ALA A 77 -1.48 -1.88 9.39
C ALA A 77 -1.85 -0.97 8.21
N PHE A 78 -2.14 -1.55 7.04
CA PHE A 78 -2.64 -0.78 5.90
C PHE A 78 -4.00 -0.13 6.19
N CYS A 79 -4.94 -0.87 6.78
CA CYS A 79 -6.26 -0.34 7.16
C CYS A 79 -6.11 0.86 8.13
N LEU A 80 -5.29 0.71 9.17
CA LEU A 80 -5.01 1.80 10.11
C LEU A 80 -4.38 3.02 9.43
N ALA A 81 -3.44 2.80 8.51
CA ALA A 81 -2.85 3.87 7.72
C ALA A 81 -3.91 4.61 6.87
N ARG A 82 -4.89 3.89 6.29
CA ARG A 82 -5.98 4.51 5.52
C ARG A 82 -6.95 5.31 6.38
N VAL A 83 -7.24 4.85 7.60
CA VAL A 83 -7.95 5.65 8.59
C VAL A 83 -7.19 6.96 8.87
N GLY A 84 -5.89 6.87 9.14
CA GLY A 84 -5.05 8.05 9.34
C GLY A 84 -5.04 8.99 8.14
N CYS A 85 -4.93 8.47 6.92
CA CYS A 85 -5.01 9.27 5.69
C CYS A 85 -6.37 9.98 5.55
N PHE A 86 -7.46 9.30 5.90
CA PHE A 86 -8.81 9.88 5.84
C PHE A 86 -8.97 11.01 6.86
N LEU A 87 -8.56 10.80 8.10
CA LEU A 87 -8.61 11.81 9.15
C LEU A 87 -7.74 13.04 8.83
N ASN A 88 -6.61 12.83 8.17
CA ASN A 88 -5.71 13.91 7.73
C ASN A 88 -6.15 14.58 6.41
N GLY A 89 -7.16 14.04 5.71
CA GLY A 89 -7.60 14.54 4.42
C GLY A 89 -6.59 14.36 3.27
N CYS A 90 -5.57 13.50 3.43
CA CYS A 90 -4.59 13.22 2.37
C CYS A 90 -4.97 12.00 1.53
N CYS A 91 -4.39 11.88 0.33
CA CYS A 91 -4.62 10.74 -0.58
C CYS A 91 -6.09 10.57 -1.04
N ALA A 92 -6.89 11.63 -1.03
CA ALA A 92 -8.24 11.61 -1.55
C ALA A 92 -8.25 11.45 -3.08
N GLY A 93 -9.43 11.17 -3.62
CA GLY A 93 -9.64 10.99 -5.04
C GLY A 93 -9.94 12.29 -5.78
N ARG A 94 -10.34 12.12 -7.05
CA ARG A 94 -10.78 13.23 -7.92
C ARG A 94 -12.07 13.86 -7.40
N ALA A 95 -12.32 15.10 -7.80
CA ALA A 95 -13.59 15.78 -7.51
C ALA A 95 -14.77 14.96 -8.05
N THR A 96 -15.85 14.94 -7.30
CA THR A 96 -17.07 14.20 -7.65
C THR A 96 -18.32 14.99 -7.24
N SER A 97 -19.39 14.82 -8.01
CA SER A 97 -20.75 15.25 -7.65
C SER A 97 -21.60 14.09 -7.11
N GLY A 98 -21.01 12.88 -7.01
CA GLY A 98 -21.73 11.70 -6.56
C GLY A 98 -22.04 11.69 -5.07
N PRO A 99 -23.01 10.86 -4.63
CA PRO A 99 -23.50 10.84 -3.24
C PRO A 99 -22.48 10.38 -2.21
N LEU A 100 -21.39 9.70 -2.64
CA LEU A 100 -20.30 9.25 -1.78
C LEU A 100 -19.15 10.28 -1.66
N GLY A 101 -19.32 11.46 -2.24
CA GLY A 101 -18.33 12.53 -2.16
C GLY A 101 -18.20 13.06 -0.73
N VAL A 102 -16.96 13.27 -0.28
CA VAL A 102 -16.63 13.83 1.03
C VAL A 102 -15.93 15.17 0.84
N VAL A 103 -16.34 16.17 1.63
CA VAL A 103 -15.69 17.47 1.68
C VAL A 103 -14.74 17.50 2.87
N PHE A 104 -13.45 17.64 2.61
CA PHE A 104 -12.45 17.80 3.67
C PHE A 104 -12.33 19.27 4.06
N PRO A 105 -12.05 19.59 5.34
CA PRO A 105 -11.81 20.97 5.78
C PRO A 105 -10.66 21.63 4.99
N SER A 106 -10.75 22.92 4.76
CA SER A 106 -9.76 23.68 3.96
C SER A 106 -8.31 23.62 4.47
N LYS A 107 -8.12 23.23 5.74
CA LYS A 107 -6.79 23.03 6.35
C LYS A 107 -6.28 21.60 6.25
N ALA A 108 -7.03 20.68 5.64
CA ALA A 108 -6.56 19.32 5.43
C ALA A 108 -5.39 19.31 4.44
N GLY A 109 -4.37 18.51 4.72
CA GLY A 109 -3.12 18.47 3.95
C GLY A 109 -3.31 18.20 2.45
N TYR A 110 -4.42 17.54 2.07
CA TYR A 110 -4.79 17.32 0.69
C TYR A 110 -5.17 18.62 -0.03
N GLN A 111 -5.95 19.50 0.60
CA GLN A 111 -6.38 20.76 -0.03
C GLN A 111 -5.22 21.77 -0.12
N GLN A 112 -4.29 21.76 0.82
CA GLN A 112 -3.06 22.56 0.71
C GLN A 112 -2.23 22.12 -0.49
N ALA A 113 -1.98 20.83 -0.66
CA ALA A 113 -1.23 20.32 -1.78
C ALA A 113 -1.93 20.57 -3.14
N LEU A 114 -3.27 20.50 -3.19
CA LEU A 114 -4.03 20.79 -4.41
C LEU A 114 -4.11 22.28 -4.73
N SER A 115 -4.22 23.14 -3.72
CA SER A 115 -4.28 24.60 -3.92
C SER A 115 -2.98 25.19 -4.43
N GLU A 116 -1.83 24.60 -4.08
CA GLU A 116 -0.53 24.98 -4.63
C GLU A 116 -0.39 24.63 -6.13
N TRP A 117 -0.98 23.50 -6.57
CA TRP A 117 -0.86 23.02 -7.97
C TRP A 117 -2.03 23.43 -8.87
N LEU A 118 -3.20 23.68 -8.28
CA LEU A 118 -4.43 23.98 -9.00
C LEU A 118 -5.25 25.04 -8.24
N PRO A 119 -4.87 26.33 -8.32
CA PRO A 119 -5.52 27.41 -7.55
C PRO A 119 -7.03 27.53 -7.75
N PHE A 120 -7.56 27.05 -8.88
CA PHE A 120 -9.01 27.05 -9.18
C PHE A 120 -9.79 25.95 -8.42
N LEU A 121 -9.12 25.01 -7.74
CA LEU A 121 -9.72 23.97 -6.91
C LEU A 121 -9.81 24.32 -5.43
N SER A 122 -9.46 25.54 -5.05
CA SER A 122 -9.49 26.03 -3.65
C SER A 122 -10.90 26.15 -3.06
N ALA A 123 -11.95 25.99 -3.86
CA ALA A 123 -13.31 25.82 -3.35
C ALA A 123 -13.48 24.38 -2.86
N SER A 124 -14.02 24.20 -1.65
CA SER A 124 -14.34 22.95 -0.97
C SER A 124 -15.29 22.07 -1.80
N ARG A 125 -14.74 21.39 -2.82
CA ARG A 125 -15.48 20.43 -3.63
C ARG A 125 -15.44 19.05 -2.99
N ALA A 126 -16.55 18.34 -3.07
CA ALA A 126 -16.59 16.94 -2.67
C ALA A 126 -15.64 16.11 -3.56
N VAL A 127 -14.88 15.22 -2.95
CA VAL A 127 -13.92 14.33 -3.61
C VAL A 127 -14.22 12.87 -3.26
N HIS A 128 -13.82 11.94 -4.13
CA HIS A 128 -13.93 10.53 -3.82
C HIS A 128 -13.09 10.17 -2.59
N PRO A 129 -13.67 9.59 -1.52
CA PRO A 129 -12.92 9.12 -0.36
C PRO A 129 -12.19 7.79 -0.68
N THR A 130 -11.21 7.86 -1.58
CA THR A 130 -10.48 6.67 -2.04
C THR A 130 -9.77 5.94 -0.90
N GLN A 131 -9.48 6.63 0.20
CA GLN A 131 -8.96 6.03 1.44
C GLN A 131 -9.95 4.99 2.00
N LEU A 132 -11.25 5.32 2.04
CA LEU A 132 -12.30 4.43 2.54
C LEU A 132 -12.54 3.26 1.57
N TYR A 133 -12.49 3.49 0.26
CA TYR A 133 -12.61 2.40 -0.73
C TYR A 133 -11.49 1.39 -0.59
N GLU A 134 -10.25 1.86 -0.46
CA GLU A 134 -9.09 0.99 -0.24
C GLU A 134 -9.12 0.31 1.14
N LEU A 135 -9.55 1.02 2.19
CA LEU A 135 -9.76 0.47 3.53
C LEU A 135 -10.75 -0.69 3.50
N THR A 136 -11.93 -0.45 2.94
CA THR A 136 -13.01 -1.46 2.86
C THR A 136 -12.55 -2.66 2.04
N GLY A 137 -11.94 -2.44 0.87
CA GLY A 137 -11.41 -3.51 0.04
C GLY A 137 -10.35 -4.34 0.76
N ALA A 138 -9.39 -3.70 1.45
CA ALA A 138 -8.36 -4.39 2.20
C ALA A 138 -8.94 -5.18 3.39
N ALA A 139 -9.87 -4.59 4.15
CA ALA A 139 -10.52 -5.22 5.29
C ALA A 139 -11.34 -6.45 4.88
N LEU A 140 -12.12 -6.36 3.80
CA LEU A 140 -12.90 -7.49 3.28
C LEU A 140 -12.01 -8.59 2.69
N GLY A 141 -10.87 -8.24 2.14
CA GLY A 141 -9.93 -9.20 1.56
C GLY A 141 -9.34 -10.17 2.58
N LEU A 142 -9.12 -9.74 3.82
CA LEU A 142 -8.56 -10.61 4.86
C LEU A 142 -9.46 -11.85 5.11
N PRO A 143 -10.71 -11.71 5.57
CA PRO A 143 -11.56 -12.86 5.84
C PRO A 143 -11.85 -13.69 4.56
N LEU A 144 -12.02 -13.04 3.42
CA LEU A 144 -12.27 -13.71 2.14
C LEU A 144 -11.10 -14.62 1.77
N VAL A 145 -9.88 -14.12 1.81
CA VAL A 145 -8.68 -14.91 1.46
C VAL A 145 -8.47 -16.05 2.44
N PHE A 146 -8.61 -15.82 3.75
CA PHE A 146 -8.48 -16.90 4.73
C PHE A 146 -9.56 -17.96 4.58
N TRP A 147 -10.79 -17.56 4.31
CA TRP A 147 -11.86 -18.50 4.01
C TRP A 147 -11.53 -19.35 2.77
N LEU A 148 -11.07 -18.72 1.68
CA LEU A 148 -10.69 -19.40 0.44
C LEU A 148 -9.55 -20.39 0.67
N VAL A 149 -8.46 -19.96 1.32
CA VAL A 149 -7.30 -20.81 1.62
C VAL A 149 -7.69 -22.01 2.46
N LYS A 150 -8.54 -21.81 3.48
CA LYS A 150 -9.04 -22.91 4.33
C LYS A 150 -9.97 -23.85 3.56
N SER A 151 -10.92 -23.33 2.79
CA SER A 151 -11.89 -24.12 2.03
C SER A 151 -11.23 -24.99 0.96
N LEU A 152 -10.24 -24.46 0.27
CA LEU A 152 -9.48 -25.16 -0.77
C LEU A 152 -8.25 -25.90 -0.22
N ARG A 153 -7.97 -25.81 1.07
CA ARG A 153 -6.82 -26.43 1.75
C ARG A 153 -5.49 -26.13 1.08
N LEU A 154 -5.31 -24.88 0.67
CA LEU A 154 -4.12 -24.44 -0.07
C LEU A 154 -2.85 -24.48 0.80
N ARG A 155 -1.69 -24.65 0.15
CA ARG A 155 -0.39 -24.74 0.78
C ARG A 155 0.05 -23.39 1.37
N GLN A 156 1.05 -23.44 2.26
CA GLN A 156 1.70 -22.26 2.85
C GLN A 156 2.14 -21.27 1.77
N GLY A 157 1.96 -19.98 2.00
CA GLY A 157 2.22 -18.89 1.07
C GLY A 157 0.99 -18.46 0.28
N ALA A 158 -0.08 -19.27 0.24
CA ALA A 158 -1.28 -18.95 -0.50
C ALA A 158 -2.02 -17.74 0.09
N SER A 159 -2.07 -17.59 1.42
CA SER A 159 -2.72 -16.44 2.07
C SER A 159 -2.07 -15.13 1.65
N PHE A 160 -0.76 -15.05 1.66
CA PHE A 160 -0.02 -13.86 1.24
C PHE A 160 -0.21 -13.55 -0.24
N LEU A 161 -0.04 -14.55 -1.11
CA LEU A 161 -0.12 -14.37 -2.56
C LEU A 161 -1.53 -13.96 -3.00
N LEU A 162 -2.56 -14.62 -2.48
CA LEU A 162 -3.95 -14.29 -2.78
C LEU A 162 -4.36 -12.94 -2.20
N TYR A 163 -3.87 -12.59 -1.00
CA TYR A 163 -4.14 -11.27 -0.45
C TYR A 163 -3.43 -10.17 -1.24
N ALA A 164 -2.20 -10.38 -1.68
CA ALA A 164 -1.49 -9.45 -2.56
C ALA A 164 -2.21 -9.28 -3.91
N ALA A 165 -2.71 -10.36 -4.50
CA ALA A 165 -3.51 -10.32 -5.72
C ALA A 165 -4.83 -9.56 -5.51
N TRP A 166 -5.58 -9.89 -4.45
CA TRP A 166 -6.81 -9.18 -4.07
C TRP A 166 -6.57 -7.68 -3.86
N PHE A 167 -5.56 -7.35 -3.05
CA PHE A 167 -5.21 -5.97 -2.78
C PHE A 167 -4.84 -5.20 -4.05
N SER A 168 -4.09 -5.83 -4.95
CA SER A 168 -3.76 -5.25 -6.25
C SER A 168 -5.00 -5.04 -7.13
N ALA A 169 -5.97 -5.94 -7.08
CA ALA A 169 -7.26 -5.78 -7.78
C ALA A 169 -8.06 -4.59 -7.21
N VAL A 170 -8.14 -4.44 -5.89
CA VAL A 170 -8.74 -3.27 -5.24
C VAL A 170 -8.05 -1.97 -5.67
N ARG A 171 -6.70 -1.97 -5.68
CA ARG A 171 -5.91 -0.82 -6.11
C ARG A 171 -6.15 -0.46 -7.59
N LEU A 172 -6.27 -1.47 -8.44
CA LEU A 172 -6.58 -1.29 -9.85
C LEU A 172 -7.98 -0.69 -10.05
N ALA A 173 -8.97 -1.20 -9.31
CA ALA A 173 -10.35 -0.68 -9.37
C ALA A 173 -10.48 0.76 -8.86
N VAL A 174 -9.73 1.13 -7.83
CA VAL A 174 -9.75 2.48 -7.26
C VAL A 174 -8.88 3.47 -8.05
N LEU A 175 -7.93 2.98 -8.85
CA LEU A 175 -6.95 3.81 -9.55
C LEU A 175 -7.54 4.96 -10.38
N PRO A 176 -8.60 4.77 -11.20
CA PRO A 176 -9.19 5.87 -11.98
C PRO A 176 -9.84 6.97 -11.13
N LEU A 177 -10.22 6.65 -9.89
CA LEU A 177 -10.83 7.60 -8.96
C LEU A 177 -9.79 8.41 -8.18
N ARG A 178 -8.52 8.03 -8.22
CA ARG A 178 -7.45 8.70 -7.46
C ARG A 178 -6.98 9.99 -8.12
N ALA A 179 -6.73 11.00 -7.30
CA ALA A 179 -6.00 12.19 -7.70
C ALA A 179 -4.51 11.96 -7.50
N LEU A 180 -3.81 11.54 -8.57
CA LEU A 180 -2.37 11.27 -8.55
C LEU A 180 -1.63 12.40 -9.27
N THR A 181 -0.58 12.91 -8.64
CA THR A 181 0.30 13.98 -9.17
C THR A 181 1.43 13.46 -10.06
N TYR A 182 1.47 12.15 -10.34
CA TYR A 182 2.49 11.53 -11.18
C TYR A 182 2.25 11.79 -12.67
N PRO A 183 3.29 11.69 -13.53
CA PRO A 183 3.16 11.72 -14.98
C PRO A 183 2.10 10.74 -15.50
N ASP A 184 1.45 11.09 -16.61
CA ASP A 184 0.33 10.29 -17.13
C ASP A 184 0.73 8.86 -17.48
N ILE A 185 1.94 8.66 -18.04
CA ILE A 185 2.46 7.33 -18.34
C ILE A 185 2.48 6.41 -17.10
N ILE A 186 2.81 6.96 -15.94
CA ILE A 186 2.85 6.20 -14.68
C ILE A 186 1.44 5.82 -14.24
N LYS A 187 0.47 6.73 -14.35
CA LYS A 187 -0.91 6.49 -13.92
C LYS A 187 -1.65 5.54 -14.86
N THR A 188 -1.43 5.67 -16.18
CA THR A 188 -2.21 4.96 -17.21
C THR A 188 -1.60 3.65 -17.67
N VAL A 189 -0.29 3.49 -17.52
CA VAL A 189 0.43 2.29 -17.98
C VAL A 189 1.12 1.56 -16.84
N VAL A 190 2.03 2.25 -16.12
CA VAL A 190 2.91 1.57 -15.16
C VAL A 190 2.13 0.97 -13.99
N TYR A 191 1.24 1.73 -13.35
CA TYR A 191 0.46 1.21 -12.21
C TYR A 191 -0.53 0.11 -12.62
N PRO A 192 -1.36 0.25 -13.66
CA PRO A 192 -2.23 -0.85 -14.08
C PRO A 192 -1.45 -2.11 -14.42
N LEU A 193 -0.36 -1.98 -15.19
CA LEU A 193 0.48 -3.12 -15.56
C LEU A 193 1.09 -3.80 -14.34
N LEU A 194 1.62 -3.03 -13.39
CA LEU A 194 2.17 -3.57 -12.14
C LEU A 194 1.12 -4.36 -11.35
N TYR A 195 -0.09 -3.82 -11.20
CA TYR A 195 -1.16 -4.51 -10.48
C TYR A 195 -1.59 -5.79 -11.19
N VAL A 196 -1.75 -5.76 -12.52
CA VAL A 196 -2.07 -6.94 -13.31
C VAL A 196 -0.98 -8.01 -13.18
N ILE A 197 0.29 -7.63 -13.26
CA ILE A 197 1.43 -8.55 -13.08
C ILE A 197 1.37 -9.20 -11.70
N VAL A 198 1.16 -8.43 -10.63
CA VAL A 198 1.08 -8.98 -9.26
C VAL A 198 -0.09 -9.96 -9.12
N ILE A 199 -1.25 -9.64 -9.70
CA ILE A 199 -2.42 -10.53 -9.71
C ILE A 199 -2.09 -11.84 -10.42
N LEU A 200 -1.61 -11.76 -11.66
CA LEU A 200 -1.33 -12.94 -12.49
C LEU A 200 -0.22 -13.81 -11.88
N LEU A 201 0.87 -13.20 -11.41
CA LEU A 201 1.96 -13.94 -10.77
C LEU A 201 1.51 -14.58 -9.45
N GLY A 202 0.76 -13.85 -8.61
CA GLY A 202 0.24 -14.39 -7.35
C GLY A 202 -0.61 -15.63 -7.58
N ILE A 203 -1.58 -15.55 -8.50
CA ILE A 203 -2.45 -16.69 -8.86
C ILE A 203 -1.63 -17.83 -9.49
N ALA A 204 -0.74 -17.51 -10.45
CA ALA A 204 0.06 -18.53 -11.13
C ALA A 204 0.98 -19.30 -10.16
N ILE A 205 1.59 -18.61 -9.19
CA ILE A 205 2.44 -19.26 -8.18
C ILE A 205 1.57 -20.17 -7.30
N VAL A 206 0.41 -19.72 -6.83
CA VAL A 206 -0.51 -20.58 -6.06
C VAL A 206 -0.85 -21.82 -6.86
N LEU A 207 -1.35 -21.69 -8.09
CA LEU A 207 -1.75 -22.83 -8.94
C LEU A 207 -0.60 -23.80 -9.23
N ARG A 208 0.63 -23.29 -9.43
CA ARG A 208 1.82 -24.15 -9.62
C ARG A 208 2.20 -24.94 -8.38
N ARG A 209 1.96 -24.38 -7.21
CA ARG A 209 2.32 -25.02 -5.92
C ARG A 209 1.29 -26.05 -5.47
N GLU A 210 0.09 -25.97 -5.97
CA GLU A 210 -0.99 -26.95 -5.70
C GLU A 210 -0.96 -28.17 -6.63
N ARG A 211 -0.28 -28.04 -7.77
CA ARG A 211 0.05 -29.18 -8.64
C ARG A 211 1.21 -29.98 -8.08
#